data_0afede442d779dfe8d83c1794e248b1d
#
_entry.id   0afede442d779dfe8d83c1794e248b1d
#
_cell.length_a   1.000
_cell.length_b   1.000
_cell.length_c   1.000
_cell.angle_alpha   90.00
_cell.angle_beta   90.00
_cell.angle_gamma   90.00
#
_symmetry.space_group_name_H-M   'P 1'
#
loop_
_entity.id
_entity.type
_entity.pdbx_description
1 polymer ?
#
loop_
_entity_poly.entity_id
_entity_poly.type
_entity_poly.pdbx_seq_one_letter_code
_entity_poly.pdbx_strand_id
1 'polypeptide(L)'
;MLTTYRFDHPETDASKTLDLRAYVYASLFGPVYVLANGFPLLALLMVLISAAIFIVAFVGFGFVDWFLGSQLITIFALIAVPVAAVAAQGVAAIELVRVGYLRSGWREGY
;
A
#
# COMPACT_ATOMS: atom_id res chain seq x y z
N MET A 1 -3.94 -10.83 -7.85
CA MET A 1 -3.35 -10.04 -6.79
C MET A 1 -3.60 -8.54 -6.94
N LEU A 2 -3.44 -7.97 -8.14
CA LEU A 2 -3.81 -6.58 -8.39
C LEU A 2 -5.26 -6.51 -8.85
N THR A 3 -6.17 -6.39 -7.88
CA THR A 3 -7.60 -6.33 -8.14
C THR A 3 -8.00 -4.88 -8.43
N THR A 4 -8.74 -4.68 -9.52
CA THR A 4 -9.32 -3.38 -9.82
C THR A 4 -10.62 -3.23 -9.03
N TYR A 5 -10.70 -2.18 -8.21
CA TYR A 5 -11.90 -1.86 -7.45
C TYR A 5 -12.65 -0.71 -8.12
N ARG A 6 -13.95 -0.83 -8.19
CA ARG A 6 -14.82 0.25 -8.64
C ARG A 6 -15.82 0.58 -7.53
N PHE A 7 -15.98 1.87 -7.27
CA PHE A 7 -16.90 2.36 -6.24
C PHE A 7 -17.90 3.31 -6.87
N ASP A 8 -19.17 3.10 -6.59
CA ASP A 8 -20.25 3.98 -7.01
C ASP A 8 -20.90 4.63 -5.79
N HIS A 9 -21.14 5.94 -5.88
CA HIS A 9 -21.84 6.67 -4.83
C HIS A 9 -23.33 6.67 -5.13
N PRO A 10 -24.18 6.14 -4.24
CA PRO A 10 -25.62 5.96 -4.54
C PRO A 10 -26.40 7.26 -4.65
N GLU A 11 -25.90 8.36 -4.05
CA GLU A 11 -26.61 9.64 -4.03
C GLU A 11 -26.23 10.57 -5.18
N THR A 12 -24.99 10.50 -5.65
CA THR A 12 -24.44 11.45 -6.62
C THR A 12 -24.10 10.83 -7.97
N ASP A 13 -24.29 9.52 -8.13
CA ASP A 13 -23.88 8.73 -9.30
C ASP A 13 -22.40 8.87 -9.67
N ALA A 14 -21.59 9.38 -8.74
CA ALA A 14 -20.15 9.47 -8.94
C ALA A 14 -19.53 8.06 -8.87
N SER A 15 -18.51 7.81 -9.67
CA SER A 15 -17.78 6.55 -9.62
C SER A 15 -16.29 6.80 -9.44
N LYS A 16 -15.63 5.88 -8.73
CA LYS A 16 -14.19 5.86 -8.53
C LYS A 16 -13.66 4.47 -8.86
N THR A 17 -12.53 4.44 -9.55
CA THR A 17 -11.87 3.19 -9.92
C THR A 17 -10.46 3.16 -9.35
N LEU A 18 -10.13 2.07 -8.66
CA LEU A 18 -8.78 1.82 -8.14
C LEU A 18 -8.15 0.75 -9.04
N ASP A 19 -7.39 1.18 -10.01
CA ASP A 19 -6.74 0.34 -11.02
C ASP A 19 -5.23 0.22 -10.78
N LEU A 20 -4.48 -0.22 -11.78
CA LEU A 20 -3.03 -0.34 -11.69
C LEU A 20 -2.35 0.99 -11.38
N ARG A 21 -2.86 2.11 -11.94
CA ARG A 21 -2.32 3.45 -11.62
C ARG A 21 -2.46 3.78 -10.15
N ALA A 22 -3.61 3.43 -9.55
CA ALA A 22 -3.83 3.63 -8.12
C ALA A 22 -2.81 2.85 -7.29
N TYR A 23 -2.52 1.60 -7.65
CA TYR A 23 -1.50 0.80 -6.96
C TYR A 23 -0.12 1.42 -7.09
N VAL A 24 0.25 1.94 -8.26
CA VAL A 24 1.54 2.62 -8.47
C VAL A 24 1.64 3.86 -7.59
N TYR A 25 0.63 4.72 -7.60
CA TYR A 25 0.62 5.91 -6.76
C TYR A 25 0.61 5.57 -5.28
N ALA A 26 -0.16 4.57 -4.87
CA ALA A 26 -0.20 4.11 -3.49
C ALA A 26 1.15 3.56 -3.03
N SER A 27 1.84 2.83 -3.89
CA SER A 27 3.17 2.30 -3.59
C SER A 27 4.21 3.41 -3.39
N LEU A 28 4.16 4.45 -4.21
CA LEU A 28 5.11 5.56 -4.16
C LEU A 28 4.81 6.53 -3.02
N PHE A 29 3.55 6.81 -2.76
CA PHE A 29 3.13 7.89 -1.86
C PHE A 29 2.54 7.39 -0.53
N GLY A 30 2.08 6.13 -0.46
CA GLY A 30 1.57 5.55 0.79
C GLY A 30 0.56 6.40 1.53
N PRO A 31 0.92 6.95 2.72
CA PRO A 31 -0.02 7.75 3.50
C PRO A 31 -0.54 9.00 2.78
N VAL A 32 0.29 9.62 1.94
CA VAL A 32 -0.10 10.79 1.15
C VAL A 32 -1.21 10.43 0.17
N TYR A 33 -1.12 9.24 -0.45
CA TYR A 33 -2.16 8.74 -1.33
C TYR A 33 -3.50 8.58 -0.59
N VAL A 34 -3.47 8.00 0.60
CA VAL A 34 -4.68 7.83 1.43
C VAL A 34 -5.26 9.20 1.82
N LEU A 35 -4.41 10.15 2.20
CA LEU A 35 -4.82 11.51 2.53
C LEU A 35 -5.43 12.22 1.32
N ALA A 36 -4.84 12.05 0.14
CA ALA A 36 -5.33 12.67 -1.10
C ALA A 36 -6.74 12.17 -1.48
N ASN A 37 -7.13 10.97 -1.03
CA ASN A 37 -8.48 10.45 -1.22
C ASN A 37 -9.48 10.95 -0.17
N GLY A 38 -9.06 11.81 0.75
CA GLY A 38 -9.95 12.44 1.72
C GLY A 38 -10.14 11.66 3.03
N PHE A 39 -9.21 10.79 3.39
CA PHE A 39 -9.30 9.95 4.59
C PHE A 39 -8.15 10.24 5.56
N PRO A 40 -8.21 11.36 6.32
CA PRO A 40 -7.09 11.75 7.18
C PRO A 40 -6.80 10.77 8.31
N LEU A 41 -7.83 10.16 8.91
CA LEU A 41 -7.62 9.15 9.97
C LEU A 41 -6.99 7.88 9.42
N LEU A 42 -7.41 7.45 8.24
CA LEU A 42 -6.81 6.28 7.57
C LEU A 42 -5.41 6.59 7.08
N ALA A 43 -5.14 7.84 6.69
CA ALA A 43 -3.78 8.27 6.34
C ALA A 43 -2.84 8.17 7.54
N LEU A 44 -3.30 8.55 8.72
CA LEU A 44 -2.54 8.43 9.96
C LEU A 44 -2.26 6.95 10.28
N LEU A 45 -3.27 6.10 10.13
CA LEU A 45 -3.10 4.64 10.28
C LEU A 45 -2.11 4.11 9.25
N MET A 46 -2.13 4.61 8.02
CA MET A 46 -1.19 4.21 6.97
C MET A 46 0.25 4.61 7.30
N VAL A 47 0.45 5.75 7.97
CA VAL A 47 1.80 6.12 8.46
C VAL A 47 2.35 5.04 9.39
N LEU A 48 1.52 4.57 10.32
CA LEU A 48 1.91 3.50 11.25
C LEU A 48 2.17 2.19 10.52
N ILE A 49 1.34 1.84 9.56
CA ILE A 49 1.51 0.63 8.75
C ILE A 49 2.79 0.71 7.91
N SER A 50 3.05 1.84 7.27
CA SER A 50 4.27 2.05 6.50
C SER A 50 5.51 1.94 7.36
N ALA A 51 5.50 2.55 8.54
CA ALA A 51 6.60 2.44 9.49
C ALA A 51 6.86 0.99 9.87
N ALA A 52 5.80 0.23 10.17
CA ALA A 52 5.93 -1.19 10.50
C ALA A 52 6.49 -2.01 9.33
N ILE A 53 6.03 -1.76 8.11
CA ILE A 53 6.51 -2.44 6.90
C ILE A 53 8.00 -2.20 6.72
N PHE A 54 8.44 -0.95 6.80
CA PHE A 54 9.85 -0.61 6.59
C PHE A 54 10.75 -1.10 7.72
N ILE A 55 10.27 -1.10 8.97
CA ILE A 55 11.01 -1.68 10.10
C ILE A 55 11.19 -3.18 9.90
N VAL A 56 10.13 -3.90 9.55
CA VAL A 56 10.19 -5.34 9.29
C VAL A 56 11.13 -5.65 8.12
N ALA A 57 11.05 -4.85 7.06
CA ALA A 57 11.92 -5.01 5.89
C ALA A 57 13.40 -4.80 6.25
N PHE A 58 13.70 -3.77 7.03
CA PHE A 58 15.05 -3.45 7.47
C PHE A 58 15.62 -4.55 8.36
N VAL A 59 14.85 -5.00 9.35
CA VAL A 59 15.25 -6.09 10.25
C VAL A 59 15.44 -7.38 9.47
N GLY A 60 14.52 -7.69 8.56
CA GLY A 60 14.63 -8.88 7.71
C GLY A 60 15.86 -8.87 6.83
N PHE A 61 16.19 -7.71 6.24
CA PHE A 61 17.40 -7.54 5.45
C PHE A 61 18.66 -7.82 6.29
N GLY A 62 18.75 -7.22 7.49
CA GLY A 62 19.88 -7.42 8.38
C GLY A 62 20.02 -8.88 8.81
N PHE A 63 18.90 -9.56 9.05
CA PHE A 63 18.86 -10.96 9.43
C PHE A 63 19.38 -11.87 8.30
N VAL A 64 18.95 -11.62 7.07
CA VAL A 64 19.41 -12.36 5.89
C VAL A 64 20.91 -12.15 5.69
N ASP A 65 21.38 -10.92 5.78
CA ASP A 65 22.79 -10.59 5.62
C ASP A 65 23.65 -11.29 6.68
N TRP A 66 23.18 -11.29 7.93
CA TRP A 66 23.92 -11.90 9.03
C TRP A 66 23.98 -13.43 8.93
N PHE A 67 22.85 -14.08 8.57
CA PHE A 67 22.80 -15.54 8.53
C PHE A 67 23.42 -16.13 7.27
N LEU A 68 23.20 -15.52 6.12
CA LEU A 68 23.61 -16.10 4.85
C LEU A 68 24.97 -15.59 4.38
N GLY A 69 25.32 -14.35 4.71
CA GLY A 69 26.65 -13.77 4.50
C GLY A 69 27.21 -13.86 3.08
N SER A 70 26.41 -14.29 2.10
CA SER A 70 26.82 -14.39 0.71
C SER A 70 26.66 -13.05 0.03
N GLN A 71 27.70 -12.60 -0.66
CA GLN A 71 27.66 -11.35 -1.39
C GLN A 71 26.53 -11.32 -2.44
N LEU A 72 26.32 -12.43 -3.14
CA LEU A 72 25.27 -12.55 -4.14
C LEU A 72 23.87 -12.42 -3.51
N ILE A 73 23.64 -13.10 -2.37
CA ILE A 73 22.38 -13.04 -1.64
C ILE A 73 22.14 -11.65 -1.08
N THR A 74 23.18 -10.99 -0.57
CA THR A 74 23.08 -9.63 -0.04
C THR A 74 22.70 -8.65 -1.15
N ILE A 75 23.28 -8.75 -2.33
CA ILE A 75 22.93 -7.91 -3.48
C ILE A 75 21.48 -8.14 -3.90
N PHE A 76 21.06 -9.40 -3.99
CA PHE A 76 19.69 -9.74 -4.33
C PHE A 76 18.69 -9.18 -3.30
N ALA A 77 18.97 -9.34 -2.01
CA ALA A 77 18.14 -8.84 -0.94
C ALA A 77 18.08 -7.30 -0.93
N LEU A 78 19.20 -6.64 -1.25
CA LEU A 78 19.26 -5.17 -1.32
C LEU A 78 18.29 -4.59 -2.34
N ILE A 79 17.99 -5.34 -3.39
CA ILE A 79 17.02 -4.97 -4.42
C ILE A 79 15.61 -5.46 -4.06
N ALA A 80 15.49 -6.74 -3.68
CA ALA A 80 14.21 -7.40 -3.47
C ALA A 80 13.45 -6.88 -2.25
N VAL A 81 14.13 -6.61 -1.14
CA VAL A 81 13.50 -6.18 0.10
C VAL A 81 12.85 -4.80 -0.02
N PRO A 82 13.53 -3.75 -0.54
CA PRO A 82 12.87 -2.47 -0.76
C PRO A 82 11.70 -2.54 -1.73
N VAL A 83 11.85 -3.28 -2.82
CA VAL A 83 10.76 -3.45 -3.81
C VAL A 83 9.55 -4.11 -3.17
N ALA A 84 9.76 -5.17 -2.40
CA ALA A 84 8.67 -5.85 -1.69
C ALA A 84 8.00 -4.94 -0.67
N ALA A 85 8.79 -4.14 0.07
CA ALA A 85 8.26 -3.19 1.06
C ALA A 85 7.38 -2.12 0.40
N VAL A 86 7.83 -1.55 -0.72
CA VAL A 86 7.08 -0.53 -1.46
C VAL A 86 5.79 -1.14 -2.03
N ALA A 87 5.85 -2.34 -2.58
CA ALA A 87 4.67 -3.03 -3.09
C ALA A 87 3.66 -3.33 -1.96
N ALA A 88 4.13 -3.79 -0.81
CA ALA A 88 3.27 -4.04 0.36
C ALA A 88 2.61 -2.75 0.85
N GLN A 89 3.34 -1.65 0.88
CA GLN A 89 2.79 -0.33 1.20
C GLN A 89 1.64 0.04 0.25
N GLY A 90 1.84 -0.18 -1.04
CA GLY A 90 0.82 0.13 -2.04
C GLY A 90 -0.46 -0.67 -1.85
N VAL A 91 -0.33 -1.98 -1.62
CA VAL A 91 -1.49 -2.85 -1.38
C VAL A 91 -2.21 -2.42 -0.10
N ALA A 92 -1.48 -2.14 0.98
CA ALA A 92 -2.07 -1.69 2.24
C ALA A 92 -2.81 -0.36 2.06
N ALA A 93 -2.24 0.60 1.34
CA ALA A 93 -2.86 1.89 1.10
C ALA A 93 -4.16 1.74 0.29
N ILE A 94 -4.18 0.90 -0.74
CA ILE A 94 -5.38 0.63 -1.54
C ILE A 94 -6.48 0.00 -0.67
N GLU A 95 -6.14 -0.95 0.20
CA GLU A 95 -7.13 -1.57 1.09
C GLU A 95 -7.70 -0.56 2.08
N LEU A 96 -6.89 0.37 2.61
CA LEU A 96 -7.39 1.42 3.49
C LEU A 96 -8.32 2.39 2.75
N VAL A 97 -7.97 2.77 1.53
CA VAL A 97 -8.82 3.63 0.69
C VAL A 97 -10.15 2.92 0.39
N ARG A 98 -10.09 1.65 0.07
CA ARG A 98 -11.28 0.82 -0.15
C ARG A 98 -12.20 0.84 1.07
N VAL A 99 -11.67 0.59 2.26
CA VAL A 99 -12.43 0.63 3.51
C VAL A 99 -13.01 2.03 3.74
N GLY A 100 -12.23 3.08 3.46
CA GLY A 100 -12.67 4.46 3.58
C GLY A 100 -13.87 4.77 2.71
N TYR A 101 -13.85 4.36 1.45
CA TYR A 101 -14.99 4.54 0.55
C TYR A 101 -16.22 3.76 1.01
N LEU A 102 -16.07 2.51 1.43
CA LEU A 102 -17.19 1.71 1.93
C LEU A 102 -17.82 2.31 3.18
N ARG A 103 -17.01 2.84 4.09
CA ARG A 103 -17.50 3.51 5.30
C ARG A 103 -18.18 4.83 5.00
N SER A 104 -17.81 5.49 3.90
CA SER A 104 -18.38 6.76 3.49
C SER A 104 -19.66 6.62 2.65
N GLY A 105 -20.19 5.41 2.53
CA GLY A 105 -21.44 5.14 1.82
C GLY A 105 -21.28 4.78 0.35
N TRP A 106 -20.05 4.65 -0.14
CA TRP A 106 -19.80 4.16 -1.50
C TRP A 106 -20.06 2.66 -1.58
N ARG A 107 -20.52 2.21 -2.72
CA ARG A 107 -20.76 0.78 -3.01
C ARG A 107 -19.74 0.27 -3.99
N GLU A 108 -19.30 -0.98 -3.80
CA GLU A 108 -18.47 -1.65 -4.80
C GLU A 108 -19.34 -2.02 -6.00
N GLY A 109 -18.98 -1.49 -7.17
CA GLY A 109 -19.73 -1.66 -8.40
C GLY A 109 -19.08 -2.67 -9.34
N TYR A 110 -19.10 -3.93 -8.99
CA TYR A 110 -18.56 -4.97 -9.87
C TYR A 110 -19.66 -5.57 -10.72
#